data_15cd2c18dcddc354b22af544dd86a2e8
#
_entry.id   15cd2c18dcddc354b22af544dd86a2e8
#
_cell.length_a   1.000
_cell.length_b   1.000
_cell.length_c   1.000
_cell.angle_alpha   90.00
_cell.angle_beta   90.00
_cell.angle_gamma   90.00
#
_symmetry.space_group_name_H-M   'P 1'
#
loop_
_entity.id
_entity.type
_entity.pdbx_description
1 polymer ?
#
loop_
_entity_poly.entity_id
_entity_poly.type
_entity_poly.pdbx_seq_one_letter_code
_entity_poly.pdbx_strand_id
1 'polypeptide(L)'
;SPAHCGEGGSVSAGAGAAYLYGDGSGTYTGADGSSVNYGDGSGTFTLNGVTVTNYGDGSGTYDDGTVSIVNYGDGSGAYSDAEVSVQIYGDGSGTYTAGATSIVNYGDGSGDYTDGTVSITNYGDGSGTYSDGDITITNYGDGTGLVNGQEIEVDPIARVPELGVFPTLDALQPIESCGTLITFEDGVLFDFDKSEVRDDAADTLGVVAEALTSYEVTEAVISGHTDSIGDEAYNQALSEARAAAVVAALEGAGVSAQLTAEGYGESRPVAANEIDGVDNP
;
A
#
# COMPACT_ATOMS: atom_id res chain seq x y z
N SER A 1 -1.04 15.13 -7.65
CA SER A 1 -1.39 15.31 -9.07
C SER A 1 -2.21 14.12 -9.48
N PRO A 2 -3.40 14.29 -10.09
CA PRO A 2 -4.14 13.17 -10.60
C PRO A 2 -3.27 12.43 -11.60
N ALA A 3 -3.16 11.10 -11.42
CA ALA A 3 -2.54 10.26 -12.43
C ALA A 3 -3.36 10.45 -13.71
N HIS A 4 -2.81 11.13 -14.69
CA HIS A 4 -3.36 11.11 -16.04
C HIS A 4 -3.32 9.66 -16.48
N CYS A 5 -4.47 9.11 -16.84
CA CYS A 5 -4.52 7.96 -17.71
C CYS A 5 -3.82 8.37 -19.02
N GLY A 6 -2.53 8.04 -19.12
CA GLY A 6 -1.80 8.21 -20.37
C GLY A 6 -2.42 7.28 -21.40
N GLU A 7 -2.56 7.78 -22.62
CA GLU A 7 -2.90 6.95 -23.78
C GLU A 7 -2.06 5.68 -23.77
N GLY A 8 -2.71 4.50 -23.68
CA GLY A 8 -2.07 3.21 -23.68
C GLY A 8 -1.51 2.73 -22.34
N GLY A 9 -2.31 2.76 -21.28
CA GLY A 9 -2.02 2.06 -20.04
C GLY A 9 -2.11 0.55 -20.23
N SER A 10 -1.13 -0.07 -20.91
CA SER A 10 -0.93 -1.50 -20.78
C SER A 10 -0.53 -1.76 -19.33
N VAL A 11 -1.39 -2.39 -18.56
CA VAL A 11 -0.96 -3.11 -17.37
C VAL A 11 -0.04 -4.22 -17.89
N SER A 12 1.25 -3.95 -17.89
CA SER A 12 2.27 -4.94 -18.14
C SER A 12 2.15 -5.96 -17.03
N ALA A 13 1.53 -7.07 -17.32
CA ALA A 13 1.51 -8.23 -16.47
C ALA A 13 2.92 -8.86 -16.46
N GLY A 14 3.81 -8.30 -15.66
CA GLY A 14 4.83 -9.11 -15.02
C GLY A 14 4.07 -10.01 -14.05
N ALA A 15 4.34 -11.32 -14.07
CA ALA A 15 3.81 -12.39 -13.23
C ALA A 15 2.92 -11.97 -12.02
N GLY A 16 1.71 -11.50 -12.26
CA GLY A 16 0.78 -11.09 -11.22
C GLY A 16 -0.62 -10.81 -11.78
N ALA A 17 -1.63 -11.01 -10.95
CA ALA A 17 -3.02 -10.72 -11.28
C ALA A 17 -3.45 -9.40 -10.63
N ALA A 18 -4.04 -8.50 -11.40
CA ALA A 18 -4.66 -7.27 -10.90
C ALA A 18 -6.16 -7.31 -11.19
N TYR A 19 -6.96 -7.04 -10.18
CA TYR A 19 -8.41 -6.92 -10.28
C TYR A 19 -8.82 -5.52 -9.84
N LEU A 20 -9.48 -4.79 -10.72
CA LEU A 20 -10.02 -3.45 -10.45
C LEU A 20 -11.54 -3.54 -10.43
N TYR A 21 -12.15 -2.96 -9.41
CA TYR A 21 -13.59 -2.91 -9.25
C TYR A 21 -14.08 -1.48 -9.55
N GLY A 22 -15.28 -1.36 -10.09
CA GLY A 22 -15.82 -0.07 -10.53
C GLY A 22 -16.15 0.92 -9.40
N ASP A 23 -16.00 0.51 -8.15
CA ASP A 23 -16.17 1.33 -6.95
C ASP A 23 -14.89 2.03 -6.47
N GLY A 24 -13.81 1.95 -7.25
CA GLY A 24 -12.51 2.50 -6.89
C GLY A 24 -11.64 1.59 -6.03
N SER A 25 -12.13 0.36 -5.74
CA SER A 25 -11.33 -0.67 -5.08
C SER A 25 -10.58 -1.53 -6.08
N GLY A 26 -9.61 -2.29 -5.57
CA GLY A 26 -8.86 -3.22 -6.40
C GLY A 26 -7.83 -4.00 -5.62
N THR A 27 -7.38 -5.09 -6.22
CA THR A 27 -6.32 -5.94 -5.66
C THR A 27 -5.24 -6.19 -6.70
N TYR A 28 -4.02 -6.35 -6.23
CA TYR A 28 -2.89 -6.82 -7.02
C TYR A 28 -2.19 -7.94 -6.26
N THR A 29 -1.81 -9.01 -6.98
CA THR A 29 -0.99 -10.08 -6.43
C THR A 29 0.09 -10.42 -7.46
N GLY A 30 1.34 -10.35 -7.05
CA GLY A 30 2.52 -10.66 -7.86
C GLY A 30 3.50 -11.52 -7.10
N ALA A 31 4.58 -11.93 -7.76
CA ALA A 31 5.62 -12.78 -7.16
C ALA A 31 6.29 -12.12 -5.95
N ASP A 32 6.42 -10.79 -5.96
CA ASP A 32 7.15 -10.03 -4.94
C ASP A 32 6.23 -9.45 -3.87
N GLY A 33 4.90 -9.54 -4.03
CA GLY A 33 3.97 -8.99 -3.06
C GLY A 33 2.53 -8.85 -3.54
N SER A 34 1.73 -8.20 -2.71
CA SER A 34 0.32 -7.96 -2.95
C SER A 34 -0.10 -6.59 -2.46
N SER A 35 -1.15 -6.04 -3.06
CA SER A 35 -1.82 -4.84 -2.54
C SER A 35 -3.33 -4.97 -2.64
N VAL A 36 -4.02 -4.36 -1.70
CA VAL A 36 -5.46 -4.22 -1.66
C VAL A 36 -5.79 -2.77 -1.39
N ASN A 37 -6.59 -2.16 -2.23
CA ASN A 37 -7.22 -0.86 -2.01
C ASN A 37 -8.72 -1.10 -1.90
N TYR A 38 -9.34 -0.65 -0.81
CA TYR A 38 -10.77 -0.85 -0.57
C TYR A 38 -11.67 0.24 -1.18
N GLY A 39 -11.08 1.28 -1.79
CA GLY A 39 -11.81 2.38 -2.43
C GLY A 39 -12.36 3.44 -1.47
N ASP A 40 -12.28 3.20 -0.17
CA ASP A 40 -12.73 4.08 0.92
C ASP A 40 -11.60 4.90 1.55
N GLY A 41 -10.42 4.86 0.94
CA GLY A 41 -9.20 5.50 1.47
C GLY A 41 -8.32 4.56 2.28
N SER A 42 -8.78 3.33 2.54
CA SER A 42 -7.99 2.31 3.23
C SER A 42 -7.38 1.29 2.27
N GLY A 43 -6.37 0.57 2.77
CA GLY A 43 -5.73 -0.49 2.00
C GLY A 43 -4.49 -1.06 2.67
N THR A 44 -4.01 -2.15 2.10
CA THR A 44 -2.80 -2.82 2.57
C THR A 44 -1.88 -3.09 1.38
N PHE A 45 -0.60 -2.90 1.59
CA PHE A 45 0.45 -3.18 0.64
C PHE A 45 1.51 -4.06 1.30
N THR A 46 1.88 -5.16 0.65
CA THR A 46 2.98 -6.03 1.09
C THR A 46 3.94 -6.23 -0.08
N LEU A 47 5.22 -5.95 0.11
CA LEU A 47 6.27 -6.13 -0.89
C LEU A 47 7.58 -6.51 -0.22
N ASN A 48 8.19 -7.62 -0.64
CA ASN A 48 9.50 -8.06 -0.15
C ASN A 48 9.61 -8.13 1.38
N GLY A 49 8.54 -8.53 2.07
CA GLY A 49 8.50 -8.63 3.54
C GLY A 49 8.15 -7.32 4.25
N VAL A 50 7.98 -6.21 3.53
CA VAL A 50 7.46 -4.96 4.09
C VAL A 50 5.95 -4.94 3.98
N THR A 51 5.26 -4.66 5.07
CA THR A 51 3.80 -4.49 5.09
C THR A 51 3.44 -3.08 5.55
N VAL A 52 2.61 -2.42 4.78
CA VAL A 52 2.03 -1.11 5.10
C VAL A 52 0.51 -1.24 5.07
N THR A 53 -0.15 -0.82 6.13
CA THR A 53 -1.60 -0.74 6.19
C THR A 53 -2.01 0.70 6.45
N ASN A 54 -2.91 1.21 5.64
CA ASN A 54 -3.58 2.50 5.83
C ASN A 54 -5.05 2.22 6.13
N TYR A 55 -5.60 2.79 7.20
CA TYR A 55 -7.01 2.59 7.58
C TYR A 55 -7.95 3.65 7.00
N GLY A 56 -7.43 4.65 6.27
CA GLY A 56 -8.22 5.67 5.59
C GLY A 56 -8.67 6.83 6.49
N ASP A 57 -8.45 6.74 7.79
CA ASP A 57 -8.84 7.71 8.81
C ASP A 57 -7.66 8.55 9.35
N GLY A 58 -6.52 8.48 8.69
CA GLY A 58 -5.27 9.11 9.12
C GLY A 58 -4.39 8.20 9.98
N SER A 59 -4.86 6.99 10.29
CA SER A 59 -4.09 5.96 11.00
C SER A 59 -3.52 4.91 10.06
N GLY A 60 -2.54 4.13 10.56
CA GLY A 60 -1.95 3.05 9.80
C GLY A 60 -0.74 2.42 10.47
N THR A 61 -0.21 1.40 9.83
CA THR A 61 0.96 0.66 10.32
C THR A 61 2.00 0.44 9.24
N TYR A 62 3.25 0.34 9.64
CA TYR A 62 4.38 -0.11 8.84
C TYR A 62 5.14 -1.19 9.60
N ASP A 63 5.49 -2.27 8.91
CA ASP A 63 6.32 -3.34 9.46
C ASP A 63 7.20 -3.93 8.36
N ASP A 64 8.52 -4.03 8.61
CA ASP A 64 9.47 -4.68 7.71
C ASP A 64 10.20 -5.86 8.35
N GLY A 65 9.68 -6.31 9.52
CA GLY A 65 10.28 -7.37 10.33
C GLY A 65 11.46 -6.90 11.19
N THR A 66 11.93 -5.65 11.02
CA THR A 66 13.00 -5.02 11.80
C THR A 66 12.49 -3.78 12.49
N VAL A 67 11.72 -2.97 11.79
CA VAL A 67 11.08 -1.75 12.26
C VAL A 67 9.58 -1.94 12.25
N SER A 68 8.92 -1.55 13.33
CA SER A 68 7.47 -1.45 13.42
C SER A 68 7.08 -0.01 13.77
N ILE A 69 6.12 0.53 13.01
CA ILE A 69 5.54 1.86 13.25
C ILE A 69 4.03 1.69 13.32
N VAL A 70 3.41 2.29 14.31
CA VAL A 70 1.96 2.41 14.45
C VAL A 70 1.61 3.89 14.58
N ASN A 71 0.75 4.37 13.72
CA ASN A 71 0.14 5.70 13.79
C ASN A 71 -1.34 5.52 14.09
N TYR A 72 -1.86 6.13 15.15
CA TYR A 72 -3.27 6.02 15.55
C TYR A 72 -4.17 7.09 14.92
N GLY A 73 -3.60 8.05 14.17
CA GLY A 73 -4.36 9.09 13.45
C GLY A 73 -4.81 10.27 14.32
N ASP A 74 -4.64 10.19 15.63
CA ASP A 74 -5.04 11.20 16.62
C ASP A 74 -3.86 12.04 17.14
N GLY A 75 -2.71 11.93 16.49
CA GLY A 75 -1.45 12.53 16.92
C GLY A 75 -0.62 11.63 17.85
N SER A 76 -1.14 10.47 18.22
CA SER A 76 -0.38 9.45 18.92
C SER A 76 0.21 8.41 17.98
N GLY A 77 1.24 7.69 18.45
CA GLY A 77 1.88 6.66 17.67
C GLY A 77 3.05 6.01 18.39
N ALA A 78 3.53 4.93 17.79
CA ALA A 78 4.66 4.16 18.30
C ALA A 78 5.66 3.83 17.20
N TYR A 79 6.92 3.80 17.56
CA TYR A 79 8.03 3.28 16.78
C TYR A 79 8.78 2.25 17.62
N SER A 80 9.15 1.14 17.02
CA SER A 80 10.07 0.19 17.66
C SER A 80 10.96 -0.51 16.64
N ASP A 81 12.20 -0.73 17.06
CA ASP A 81 13.14 -1.63 16.43
C ASP A 81 13.85 -2.49 17.51
N ALA A 82 14.93 -3.20 17.14
CA ALA A 82 15.66 -4.05 18.06
C ALA A 82 16.36 -3.28 19.21
N GLU A 83 16.59 -1.99 19.06
CA GLU A 83 17.41 -1.18 19.97
C GLU A 83 16.59 -0.07 20.65
N VAL A 84 15.56 0.44 19.97
CA VAL A 84 14.83 1.64 20.37
C VAL A 84 13.31 1.38 20.39
N SER A 85 12.64 1.91 21.39
CA SER A 85 11.18 2.01 21.46
C SER A 85 10.78 3.43 21.80
N VAL A 86 9.85 3.99 21.04
CA VAL A 86 9.28 5.33 21.22
C VAL A 86 7.77 5.22 21.23
N GLN A 87 7.12 5.86 22.19
CA GLN A 87 5.68 6.01 22.24
C GLN A 87 5.34 7.49 22.41
N ILE A 88 4.50 8.05 21.58
CA ILE A 88 3.96 9.41 21.67
C ILE A 88 2.45 9.29 21.88
N TYR A 89 1.89 9.99 22.88
CA TYR A 89 0.45 9.89 23.21
C TYR A 89 -0.40 11.00 22.58
N GLY A 90 0.22 11.96 21.89
CA GLY A 90 -0.49 13.03 21.19
C GLY A 90 -0.90 14.23 22.05
N ASP A 91 -0.72 14.13 23.37
CA ASP A 91 -1.03 15.15 24.37
C ASP A 91 0.23 15.88 24.89
N GLY A 92 1.35 15.75 24.19
CA GLY A 92 2.66 16.27 24.60
C GLY A 92 3.46 15.31 25.46
N SER A 93 2.88 14.17 25.85
CA SER A 93 3.55 13.13 26.63
C SER A 93 4.08 11.99 25.78
N GLY A 94 4.98 11.18 26.36
CA GLY A 94 5.50 9.99 25.68
C GLY A 94 6.68 9.37 26.40
N THR A 95 7.17 8.28 25.83
CA THR A 95 8.29 7.51 26.36
C THR A 95 9.31 7.21 25.27
N TYR A 96 10.57 7.14 25.66
CA TYR A 96 11.69 6.66 24.85
C TYR A 96 12.48 5.64 25.66
N THR A 97 12.83 4.52 25.05
CA THR A 97 13.68 3.51 25.68
C THR A 97 14.72 3.02 24.66
N ALA A 98 15.99 3.00 25.07
CA ALA A 98 17.10 2.43 24.28
C ALA A 98 18.15 1.82 25.21
N GLY A 99 18.26 0.50 25.24
CA GLY A 99 19.13 -0.21 26.17
C GLY A 99 18.81 0.11 27.62
N ALA A 100 19.77 0.69 28.36
CA ALA A 100 19.58 1.13 29.74
C ALA A 100 18.95 2.54 29.84
N THR A 101 18.86 3.28 28.74
CA THR A 101 18.29 4.63 28.72
C THR A 101 16.77 4.57 28.66
N SER A 102 16.12 5.26 29.57
CA SER A 102 14.68 5.49 29.56
C SER A 102 14.38 6.97 29.81
N ILE A 103 13.49 7.51 29.02
CA ILE A 103 12.96 8.87 29.17
C ILE A 103 11.44 8.78 29.23
N VAL A 104 10.86 9.43 30.19
CA VAL A 104 9.40 9.61 30.29
C VAL A 104 9.12 11.10 30.32
N ASN A 105 8.27 11.56 29.41
CA ASN A 105 7.72 12.91 29.42
C ASN A 105 6.24 12.81 29.74
N TYR A 106 5.78 13.51 30.78
CA TYR A 106 4.37 13.46 31.21
C TYR A 106 3.47 14.50 30.53
N GLY A 107 4.04 15.38 29.64
CA GLY A 107 3.28 16.39 28.92
C GLY A 107 2.91 17.63 29.73
N ASP A 108 3.10 17.60 31.02
CA ASP A 108 2.77 18.68 31.96
C ASP A 108 3.99 19.54 32.38
N GLY A 109 5.13 19.31 31.72
CA GLY A 109 6.42 19.94 32.03
C GLY A 109 7.28 19.14 32.97
N SER A 110 6.79 17.99 33.46
CA SER A 110 7.56 17.03 34.25
C SER A 110 8.09 15.87 33.39
N GLY A 111 9.03 15.12 33.95
CA GLY A 111 9.59 13.96 33.27
C GLY A 111 10.71 13.28 34.04
N ASP A 112 11.00 12.06 33.64
CA ASP A 112 12.08 11.23 34.20
C ASP A 112 13.10 10.87 33.10
N TYR A 113 14.35 10.75 33.52
CA TYR A 113 15.47 10.22 32.75
C TYR A 113 16.25 9.21 33.57
N THR A 114 16.63 8.10 32.96
CA THR A 114 17.68 7.23 33.51
C THR A 114 18.49 6.60 32.36
N ASP A 115 19.78 6.33 32.62
CA ASP A 115 20.65 5.55 31.74
C ASP A 115 21.22 4.30 32.44
N GLY A 116 20.65 3.96 33.58
CA GLY A 116 21.09 2.86 34.44
C GLY A 116 22.16 3.26 35.47
N THR A 117 22.81 4.43 35.31
CA THR A 117 23.75 5.01 36.26
C THR A 117 23.21 6.32 36.82
N VAL A 118 22.76 7.19 35.92
CA VAL A 118 22.17 8.48 36.29
C VAL A 118 20.64 8.33 36.35
N SER A 119 20.02 8.97 37.31
CA SER A 119 18.59 9.13 37.44
C SER A 119 18.26 10.59 37.69
N ILE A 120 17.33 11.13 36.90
CA ILE A 120 16.85 12.50 36.98
C ILE A 120 15.33 12.47 37.02
N THR A 121 14.73 13.16 37.98
CA THR A 121 13.31 13.45 37.99
C THR A 121 13.10 14.96 37.99
N ASN A 122 12.33 15.46 37.04
CA ASN A 122 11.88 16.85 36.96
C ASN A 122 10.37 16.87 37.29
N TYR A 123 9.96 17.60 38.30
CA TYR A 123 8.54 17.67 38.70
C TYR A 123 7.73 18.72 37.94
N GLY A 124 8.37 19.50 37.03
CA GLY A 124 7.70 20.48 36.18
C GLY A 124 7.38 21.82 36.86
N ASP A 125 7.63 21.95 38.15
CA ASP A 125 7.38 23.14 38.99
C ASP A 125 8.66 23.91 39.34
N GLY A 126 9.79 23.54 38.76
CA GLY A 126 11.13 24.06 39.06
C GLY A 126 11.91 23.18 40.01
N SER A 127 11.29 22.19 40.64
CA SER A 127 11.94 21.23 41.51
C SER A 127 12.31 19.94 40.81
N GLY A 128 13.17 19.14 41.43
CA GLY A 128 13.57 17.86 40.91
C GLY A 128 14.72 17.20 41.68
N THR A 129 15.10 16.01 41.21
CA THR A 129 16.18 15.24 41.80
C THR A 129 17.17 14.75 40.74
N TYR A 130 18.41 14.60 41.16
CA TYR A 130 19.48 13.96 40.38
C TYR A 130 20.22 12.96 41.27
N SER A 131 20.59 11.81 40.73
CA SER A 131 21.47 10.87 41.38
C SER A 131 22.33 10.13 40.34
N ASP A 132 23.63 9.92 40.62
CA ASP A 132 24.54 9.09 39.85
C ASP A 132 25.16 7.96 40.71
N GLY A 133 24.62 7.73 41.88
CA GLY A 133 25.14 6.75 42.83
C GLY A 133 26.11 7.33 43.87
N ASP A 134 26.91 8.32 43.48
CA ASP A 134 27.87 9.01 44.38
C ASP A 134 27.32 10.36 44.87
N ILE A 135 26.59 11.05 43.99
CA ILE A 135 26.05 12.36 44.25
C ILE A 135 24.51 12.29 44.18
N THR A 136 23.86 12.83 45.18
CA THR A 136 22.43 13.08 45.17
C THR A 136 22.18 14.56 45.30
N ILE A 137 21.39 15.12 44.37
CA ILE A 137 20.96 16.51 44.36
C ILE A 137 19.45 16.53 44.49
N THR A 138 18.95 17.34 45.42
CA THR A 138 17.54 17.69 45.51
C THR A 138 17.40 19.19 45.30
N ASN A 139 16.64 19.61 44.30
CA ASN A 139 16.27 21.01 44.04
C ASN A 139 14.83 21.20 44.47
N TYR A 140 14.57 22.17 45.35
CA TYR A 140 13.20 22.45 45.85
C TYR A 140 12.42 23.41 44.96
N GLY A 141 13.04 23.99 43.90
CA GLY A 141 12.37 24.91 42.97
C GLY A 141 12.20 26.33 43.50
N ASP A 142 12.58 26.60 44.72
CA ASP A 142 12.46 27.89 45.40
C ASP A 142 13.79 28.67 45.51
N GLY A 143 14.80 28.23 44.83
CA GLY A 143 16.17 28.76 44.88
C GLY A 143 17.10 28.04 45.85
N THR A 144 16.58 27.03 46.53
CA THR A 144 17.34 26.21 47.50
C THR A 144 17.38 24.73 47.12
N GLY A 145 18.36 24.00 47.61
CA GLY A 145 18.49 22.58 47.41
C GLY A 145 19.49 21.93 48.35
N LEU A 146 19.68 20.63 48.12
CA LEU A 146 20.67 19.81 48.83
C LEU A 146 21.61 19.12 47.85
N VAL A 147 22.90 19.04 48.17
CA VAL A 147 23.87 18.11 47.59
C VAL A 147 24.40 17.20 48.66
N ASN A 148 24.13 15.91 48.56
CA ASN A 148 24.49 14.91 49.56
C ASN A 148 24.06 15.33 51.00
N GLY A 149 22.90 15.97 51.12
CA GLY A 149 22.34 16.43 52.37
C GLY A 149 22.87 17.78 52.89
N GLN A 150 23.72 18.48 52.14
CA GLN A 150 24.19 19.84 52.48
C GLN A 150 23.41 20.88 51.67
N GLU A 151 22.93 21.93 52.37
CA GLU A 151 22.20 23.02 51.75
C GLU A 151 23.06 23.80 50.74
N ILE A 152 22.46 24.14 49.61
CA ILE A 152 23.03 24.95 48.52
C ILE A 152 21.98 25.93 48.00
N GLU A 153 22.44 26.98 47.33
CA GLU A 153 21.61 27.80 46.45
C GLU A 153 21.67 27.22 45.02
N VAL A 154 20.52 27.02 44.40
CA VAL A 154 20.38 26.48 43.04
C VAL A 154 19.27 27.19 42.29
N ASP A 155 19.45 27.37 40.98
CA ASP A 155 18.38 27.86 40.12
C ASP A 155 17.28 26.80 39.94
N PRO A 156 16.01 27.19 39.82
CA PRO A 156 14.93 26.28 39.46
C PRO A 156 15.19 25.55 38.17
N ILE A 157 14.75 24.30 38.07
CA ILE A 157 14.89 23.47 36.87
C ILE A 157 13.86 23.91 35.80
N ALA A 158 14.32 24.07 34.57
CA ALA A 158 13.41 24.35 33.47
C ALA A 158 12.43 23.19 33.22
N ARG A 159 11.21 23.51 32.84
CA ARG A 159 10.20 22.51 32.47
C ARG A 159 10.65 21.66 31.30
N VAL A 160 10.28 20.39 31.27
CA VAL A 160 10.44 19.51 30.14
C VAL A 160 9.49 20.02 29.02
N PRO A 161 9.99 20.28 27.81
CA PRO A 161 9.12 20.70 26.71
C PRO A 161 8.20 19.55 26.29
N GLU A 162 7.00 19.90 25.83
CA GLU A 162 6.05 18.93 25.27
C GLU A 162 6.65 18.23 24.04
N LEU A 163 6.29 16.97 23.85
CA LEU A 163 6.64 16.21 22.65
C LEU A 163 5.73 16.64 21.49
N GLY A 164 6.21 16.44 20.28
CA GLY A 164 5.41 16.59 19.07
C GLY A 164 4.33 15.51 18.93
N VAL A 165 3.63 15.56 17.81
CA VAL A 165 2.58 14.61 17.45
C VAL A 165 2.99 13.82 16.20
N PHE A 166 2.48 12.61 16.05
CA PHE A 166 2.56 11.90 14.79
C PHE A 166 1.71 12.60 13.72
N PRO A 167 2.24 12.81 12.50
CA PRO A 167 1.42 13.34 11.41
C PRO A 167 0.37 12.31 10.99
N THR A 168 -0.82 12.76 10.62
CA THR A 168 -1.82 11.90 10.01
C THR A 168 -1.36 11.38 8.66
N LEU A 169 -1.80 10.17 8.30
CA LEU A 169 -1.58 9.61 6.98
C LEU A 169 -2.67 10.09 6.01
N ASP A 170 -2.26 10.43 4.79
CA ASP A 170 -3.23 10.72 3.73
C ASP A 170 -3.99 9.44 3.37
N ALA A 171 -5.31 9.54 3.22
CA ALA A 171 -6.13 8.44 2.74
C ALA A 171 -5.69 8.03 1.32
N LEU A 172 -5.74 6.73 1.03
CA LEU A 172 -5.45 6.23 -0.32
C LEU A 172 -6.51 6.74 -1.30
N GLN A 173 -6.05 7.24 -2.44
CA GLN A 173 -6.97 7.62 -3.50
C GLN A 173 -7.62 6.36 -4.08
N PRO A 174 -8.93 6.37 -4.37
CA PRO A 174 -9.56 5.28 -5.11
C PRO A 174 -8.81 5.01 -6.41
N ILE A 175 -8.76 3.75 -6.81
CA ILE A 175 -8.18 3.38 -8.09
C ILE A 175 -9.15 3.81 -9.19
N GLU A 176 -8.75 4.78 -9.99
CA GLU A 176 -9.50 5.09 -11.21
C GLU A 176 -9.18 3.98 -12.22
N SER A 177 -10.15 3.12 -12.49
CA SER A 177 -10.04 2.17 -13.58
C SER A 177 -10.19 2.93 -14.89
N CYS A 178 -9.11 3.03 -15.66
CA CYS A 178 -9.14 3.61 -17.01
C CYS A 178 -9.89 2.71 -18.01
N GLY A 179 -10.41 1.56 -17.55
CA GLY A 179 -11.16 0.61 -18.34
C GLY A 179 -11.50 -0.66 -17.57
N THR A 180 -12.43 -1.41 -18.07
CA THR A 180 -12.78 -2.75 -17.60
C THR A 180 -12.08 -3.76 -18.51
N LEU A 181 -11.31 -4.68 -17.94
CA LEU A 181 -10.73 -5.80 -18.68
C LEU A 181 -11.68 -7.01 -18.58
N ILE A 182 -12.10 -7.53 -19.72
CA ILE A 182 -12.85 -8.78 -19.84
C ILE A 182 -11.92 -9.79 -20.51
N THR A 183 -11.61 -10.89 -19.82
CA THR A 183 -10.74 -11.95 -20.34
C THR A 183 -11.54 -13.22 -20.59
N PHE A 184 -11.30 -13.88 -21.69
CA PHE A 184 -11.83 -15.19 -22.01
C PHE A 184 -10.69 -16.20 -22.03
N GLU A 185 -10.95 -17.37 -21.46
CA GLU A 185 -10.03 -18.51 -21.56
C GLU A 185 -10.00 -19.04 -23.00
N ASP A 186 -8.89 -19.66 -23.40
CA ASP A 186 -8.76 -20.30 -24.70
C ASP A 186 -9.83 -21.40 -24.88
N GLY A 187 -10.32 -21.53 -26.10
CA GLY A 187 -11.40 -22.48 -26.42
C GLY A 187 -12.83 -22.00 -26.12
N VAL A 188 -13.03 -20.86 -25.41
CA VAL A 188 -14.38 -20.27 -25.22
C VAL A 188 -14.88 -19.66 -26.52
N LEU A 189 -14.05 -18.90 -27.22
CA LEU A 189 -14.44 -18.16 -28.43
C LEU A 189 -14.04 -18.85 -29.73
N PHE A 190 -12.96 -19.63 -29.73
CA PHE A 190 -12.37 -20.21 -30.93
C PHE A 190 -12.07 -21.69 -30.77
N ASP A 191 -12.14 -22.44 -31.84
CA ASP A 191 -11.54 -23.75 -31.92
C ASP A 191 -10.01 -23.63 -32.07
N PHE A 192 -9.31 -24.72 -31.71
CA PHE A 192 -7.86 -24.78 -31.88
C PHE A 192 -7.46 -24.44 -33.31
N ASP A 193 -6.47 -23.56 -33.46
CA ASP A 193 -5.92 -23.13 -34.75
C ASP A 193 -6.95 -22.42 -35.68
N LYS A 194 -8.02 -21.84 -35.09
CA LYS A 194 -9.05 -21.12 -35.82
C LYS A 194 -9.15 -19.66 -35.35
N SER A 195 -9.62 -18.81 -36.25
CA SER A 195 -9.99 -17.41 -36.00
C SER A 195 -11.47 -17.13 -36.25
N GLU A 196 -12.26 -18.17 -36.58
CA GLU A 196 -13.70 -18.06 -36.71
C GLU A 196 -14.34 -18.20 -35.31
N VAL A 197 -15.18 -17.25 -34.94
CA VAL A 197 -15.92 -17.31 -33.65
C VAL A 197 -16.87 -18.50 -33.71
N ARG A 198 -16.86 -19.33 -32.69
CA ARG A 198 -17.72 -20.52 -32.57
C ARG A 198 -19.19 -20.11 -32.45
N ASP A 199 -20.05 -20.94 -33.03
CA ASP A 199 -21.50 -20.70 -32.98
C ASP A 199 -22.04 -20.64 -31.51
N ASP A 200 -21.45 -21.43 -30.60
CA ASP A 200 -21.81 -21.45 -29.18
C ASP A 200 -21.19 -20.30 -28.35
N ALA A 201 -20.27 -19.56 -28.93
CA ALA A 201 -19.70 -18.34 -28.33
C ALA A 201 -20.62 -17.09 -28.51
N ALA A 202 -21.63 -17.19 -29.36
CA ALA A 202 -22.52 -16.06 -29.66
C ALA A 202 -23.24 -15.52 -28.40
N ASP A 203 -23.66 -16.40 -27.50
CA ASP A 203 -24.32 -16.03 -26.23
C ASP A 203 -23.34 -15.28 -25.33
N THR A 204 -22.09 -15.72 -25.24
CA THR A 204 -21.01 -15.07 -24.46
C THR A 204 -20.72 -13.66 -24.98
N LEU A 205 -20.56 -13.51 -26.30
CA LEU A 205 -20.34 -12.21 -26.92
C LEU A 205 -21.58 -11.32 -26.83
N GLY A 206 -22.79 -11.90 -26.80
CA GLY A 206 -24.03 -11.18 -26.55
C GLY A 206 -24.05 -10.52 -25.17
N VAL A 207 -23.59 -11.22 -24.12
CA VAL A 207 -23.44 -10.66 -22.75
C VAL A 207 -22.43 -9.51 -22.74
N VAL A 208 -21.30 -9.64 -23.47
CA VAL A 208 -20.32 -8.55 -23.59
C VAL A 208 -20.91 -7.35 -24.30
N ALA A 209 -21.63 -7.56 -25.39
CA ALA A 209 -22.29 -6.49 -26.14
C ALA A 209 -23.34 -5.74 -25.30
N GLU A 210 -24.10 -6.48 -24.48
CA GLU A 210 -25.04 -5.90 -23.52
C GLU A 210 -24.32 -5.08 -22.46
N ALA A 211 -23.22 -5.59 -21.91
CA ALA A 211 -22.39 -4.86 -20.94
C ALA A 211 -21.81 -3.57 -21.54
N LEU A 212 -21.18 -3.64 -22.71
CA LEU A 212 -20.63 -2.46 -23.38
C LEU A 212 -21.69 -1.39 -23.65
N THR A 213 -22.91 -1.82 -23.99
CA THR A 213 -24.03 -0.91 -24.24
C THR A 213 -24.59 -0.33 -22.95
N SER A 214 -24.78 -1.16 -21.90
CA SER A 214 -25.37 -0.75 -20.62
C SER A 214 -24.49 0.22 -19.85
N TYR A 215 -23.18 0.09 -19.98
CA TYR A 215 -22.19 0.99 -19.38
C TYR A 215 -21.82 2.17 -20.27
N GLU A 216 -22.52 2.35 -21.41
CA GLU A 216 -22.28 3.45 -22.35
C GLU A 216 -20.79 3.56 -22.78
N VAL A 217 -20.14 2.42 -22.96
CA VAL A 217 -18.72 2.39 -23.36
C VAL A 217 -18.56 3.06 -24.71
N THR A 218 -17.65 4.02 -24.81
CA THR A 218 -17.39 4.78 -26.04
C THR A 218 -16.26 4.18 -26.87
N GLU A 219 -15.30 3.55 -26.25
CA GLU A 219 -14.12 2.96 -26.88
C GLU A 219 -13.75 1.64 -26.20
N ALA A 220 -13.34 0.63 -26.98
CA ALA A 220 -12.79 -0.61 -26.47
C ALA A 220 -11.71 -1.18 -27.39
N VAL A 221 -10.69 -1.78 -26.78
CA VAL A 221 -9.62 -2.51 -27.49
C VAL A 221 -9.84 -4.00 -27.27
N ILE A 222 -9.91 -4.74 -28.36
CA ILE A 222 -10.01 -6.20 -28.36
C ILE A 222 -8.61 -6.76 -28.66
N SER A 223 -8.00 -7.37 -27.64
CA SER A 223 -6.65 -7.92 -27.70
C SER A 223 -6.70 -9.42 -27.95
N GLY A 224 -6.02 -9.87 -29.00
CA GLY A 224 -5.82 -11.28 -29.30
C GLY A 224 -4.45 -11.75 -28.82
N HIS A 225 -4.41 -12.94 -28.25
CA HIS A 225 -3.19 -13.61 -27.76
C HIS A 225 -3.14 -15.03 -28.25
N THR A 226 -1.96 -15.65 -28.27
CA THR A 226 -1.74 -17.07 -28.51
C THR A 226 -0.79 -17.63 -27.47
N ASP A 227 -0.73 -18.95 -27.36
CA ASP A 227 0.38 -19.63 -26.72
C ASP A 227 1.68 -19.50 -27.54
N SER A 228 2.76 -20.12 -27.06
CA SER A 228 4.07 -20.15 -27.73
C SER A 228 4.22 -21.34 -28.68
N ILE A 229 3.15 -22.07 -29.00
CA ILE A 229 3.21 -23.20 -29.95
C ILE A 229 3.09 -22.67 -31.35
N GLY A 230 4.14 -22.85 -32.14
CA GLY A 230 4.16 -22.48 -33.56
C GLY A 230 5.24 -21.45 -33.91
N ASP A 231 5.03 -20.79 -35.03
CA ASP A 231 5.91 -19.73 -35.54
C ASP A 231 5.40 -18.37 -35.08
N GLU A 232 6.29 -17.50 -34.61
CA GLU A 232 5.95 -16.17 -34.09
C GLU A 232 5.12 -15.36 -35.09
N ALA A 233 5.49 -15.38 -36.38
CA ALA A 233 4.76 -14.64 -37.40
C ALA A 233 3.35 -15.24 -37.63
N TYR A 234 3.20 -16.56 -37.51
CA TYR A 234 1.93 -17.22 -37.56
C TYR A 234 1.05 -16.85 -36.34
N ASN A 235 1.60 -16.94 -35.13
CA ASN A 235 0.91 -16.57 -33.91
C ASN A 235 0.47 -15.11 -33.91
N GLN A 236 1.30 -14.21 -34.44
CA GLN A 236 0.94 -12.81 -34.64
C GLN A 236 -0.27 -12.67 -35.56
N ALA A 237 -0.24 -13.30 -36.74
CA ALA A 237 -1.35 -13.22 -37.70
C ALA A 237 -2.64 -13.88 -37.14
N LEU A 238 -2.54 -14.99 -36.42
CA LEU A 238 -3.68 -15.67 -35.82
C LEU A 238 -4.33 -14.80 -34.75
N SER A 239 -3.54 -14.17 -33.88
CA SER A 239 -4.05 -13.28 -32.84
C SER A 239 -4.74 -12.04 -33.41
N GLU A 240 -4.19 -11.42 -34.44
CA GLU A 240 -4.83 -10.32 -35.18
C GLU A 240 -6.18 -10.74 -35.79
N ALA A 241 -6.21 -11.90 -36.44
CA ALA A 241 -7.43 -12.42 -37.05
C ALA A 241 -8.52 -12.74 -36.01
N ARG A 242 -8.15 -13.30 -34.85
CA ARG A 242 -9.06 -13.56 -33.73
C ARG A 242 -9.63 -12.27 -33.14
N ALA A 243 -8.79 -11.27 -32.89
CA ALA A 243 -9.24 -9.97 -32.41
C ALA A 243 -10.22 -9.30 -33.39
N ALA A 244 -9.91 -9.33 -34.67
CA ALA A 244 -10.78 -8.80 -35.74
C ALA A 244 -12.13 -9.53 -35.82
N ALA A 245 -12.15 -10.85 -35.62
CA ALA A 245 -13.37 -11.64 -35.64
C ALA A 245 -14.28 -11.30 -34.46
N VAL A 246 -13.74 -11.04 -33.26
CA VAL A 246 -14.50 -10.59 -32.08
C VAL A 246 -15.06 -9.19 -32.33
N VAL A 247 -14.27 -8.26 -32.87
CA VAL A 247 -14.76 -6.91 -33.23
C VAL A 247 -15.97 -7.03 -34.18
N ALA A 248 -15.84 -7.81 -35.26
CA ALA A 248 -16.95 -8.00 -36.21
C ALA A 248 -18.20 -8.62 -35.56
N ALA A 249 -18.03 -9.55 -34.63
CA ALA A 249 -19.15 -10.15 -33.91
C ALA A 249 -19.86 -9.15 -32.98
N LEU A 250 -19.10 -8.33 -32.24
CA LEU A 250 -19.64 -7.29 -31.34
C LEU A 250 -20.34 -6.18 -32.14
N GLU A 251 -19.80 -5.74 -33.26
CA GLU A 251 -20.44 -4.79 -34.18
C GLU A 251 -21.74 -5.39 -34.73
N GLY A 252 -21.70 -6.68 -35.14
CA GLY A 252 -22.88 -7.41 -35.58
C GLY A 252 -23.96 -7.56 -34.49
N ALA A 253 -23.58 -7.58 -33.23
CA ALA A 253 -24.47 -7.58 -32.08
C ALA A 253 -24.99 -6.17 -31.72
N GLY A 254 -24.61 -5.12 -32.47
CA GLY A 254 -25.14 -3.75 -32.31
C GLY A 254 -24.35 -2.88 -31.35
N VAL A 255 -23.13 -3.24 -30.97
CA VAL A 255 -22.25 -2.39 -30.17
C VAL A 255 -21.88 -1.14 -30.96
N SER A 256 -22.12 0.05 -30.38
CA SER A 256 -21.84 1.34 -31.01
C SER A 256 -20.51 1.98 -30.58
N ALA A 257 -19.80 1.35 -29.65
CA ALA A 257 -18.49 1.77 -29.22
C ALA A 257 -17.49 1.70 -30.39
N GLN A 258 -16.48 2.56 -30.38
CA GLN A 258 -15.34 2.44 -31.28
C GLN A 258 -14.49 1.25 -30.84
N LEU A 259 -14.52 0.17 -31.62
CA LEU A 259 -13.76 -1.05 -31.35
C LEU A 259 -12.46 -1.08 -32.14
N THR A 260 -11.36 -1.41 -31.48
CA THR A 260 -10.04 -1.57 -32.11
C THR A 260 -9.55 -2.99 -31.87
N ALA A 261 -9.14 -3.68 -32.92
CA ALA A 261 -8.54 -5.03 -32.86
C ALA A 261 -7.02 -4.92 -32.79
N GLU A 262 -6.39 -5.59 -31.82
CA GLU A 262 -4.94 -5.68 -31.68
C GLU A 262 -4.53 -7.14 -31.44
N GLY A 263 -3.56 -7.65 -32.22
CA GLY A 263 -2.97 -8.96 -32.00
C GLY A 263 -1.60 -8.84 -31.37
N TYR A 264 -1.30 -9.68 -30.40
CA TYR A 264 -0.02 -9.69 -29.70
C TYR A 264 0.73 -11.02 -29.86
N GLY A 265 0.13 -11.99 -30.56
CA GLY A 265 0.72 -13.32 -30.69
C GLY A 265 1.10 -13.89 -29.33
N GLU A 266 2.29 -14.47 -29.23
CA GLU A 266 2.90 -15.01 -28.02
C GLU A 266 3.72 -13.97 -27.22
N SER A 267 3.87 -12.73 -27.74
CA SER A 267 4.74 -11.71 -27.15
C SER A 267 4.21 -11.12 -25.84
N ARG A 268 2.90 -11.26 -25.58
CA ARG A 268 2.23 -10.81 -24.35
C ARG A 268 1.31 -11.91 -23.84
N PRO A 269 1.86 -12.96 -23.20
CA PRO A 269 1.05 -14.07 -22.70
C PRO A 269 0.12 -13.61 -21.56
N VAL A 270 -1.13 -14.04 -21.61
CA VAL A 270 -2.15 -13.75 -20.58
C VAL A 270 -1.96 -14.66 -19.35
N ALA A 271 -1.36 -15.85 -19.57
CA ALA A 271 -0.92 -16.78 -18.54
C ALA A 271 0.52 -17.22 -18.84
N ALA A 272 1.21 -17.81 -17.88
CA ALA A 272 2.55 -18.33 -18.12
C ALA A 272 2.49 -19.46 -19.16
N ASN A 273 3.28 -19.35 -20.24
CA ASN A 273 3.36 -20.36 -21.29
C ASN A 273 3.99 -21.68 -20.81
N GLU A 274 4.62 -21.68 -19.66
CA GLU A 274 5.27 -22.85 -19.05
C GLU A 274 5.04 -22.84 -17.54
N ILE A 275 4.59 -23.95 -16.97
CA ILE A 275 4.44 -24.18 -15.53
C ILE A 275 5.27 -25.40 -15.16
N ASP A 276 6.22 -25.24 -14.22
CA ASP A 276 7.10 -26.31 -13.74
C ASP A 276 7.86 -27.09 -14.86
N GLY A 277 8.23 -26.36 -15.96
CA GLY A 277 8.93 -26.95 -17.10
C GLY A 277 8.04 -27.74 -18.06
N VAL A 278 6.73 -27.55 -17.98
CA VAL A 278 5.73 -28.13 -18.90
C VAL A 278 4.99 -27.02 -19.62
N ASP A 279 4.87 -27.13 -20.94
CA ASP A 279 4.10 -26.19 -21.76
C ASP A 279 2.67 -26.06 -21.21
N ASN A 280 2.23 -24.82 -21.06
CA ASN A 280 0.89 -24.45 -20.62
C ASN A 280 0.19 -23.76 -21.79
N PRO A 281 -0.50 -24.53 -22.65
CA PRO A 281 -1.18 -24.00 -23.83
C PRO A 281 -2.42 -23.17 -23.50
#